data_39441740f262fddaebbf716bb60b7747
#
_entry.id   39441740f262fddaebbf716bb60b7747
#
_cell.length_a   1.000
_cell.length_b   1.000
_cell.length_c   1.000
_cell.angle_alpha   90.00
_cell.angle_beta   90.00
_cell.angle_gamma   90.00
#
_symmetry.space_group_name_H-M   'P 1'
#
loop_
_entity.id
_entity.type
_entity.pdbx_description
1 polymer ?
#
loop_
_entity_poly.entity_id
_entity_poly.type
_entity_poly.pdbx_seq_one_letter_code
_entity_poly.pdbx_strand_id
1 'polypeptide(L)'
;MAKAKQITIKVADRPGSVAEAIRALAGAKVNILSILGSNDSGTLQLIVDNPRGAKKALDSANVQYTESTAEVIELPNRPGSLLKYLEKLAGKGINLQSIGGNTSKKATKAVVVWTSQK
;
A
#
# COMPACT_ATOMS: atom_id res chain seq x y z
N MET A 1 4.92 8.85 -11.92
CA MET A 1 3.74 8.06 -11.53
C MET A 1 3.89 6.66 -12.09
N ALA A 2 3.81 5.65 -11.26
CA ALA A 2 4.04 4.27 -11.65
C ALA A 2 2.94 3.37 -11.09
N LYS A 3 2.55 2.38 -11.88
CA LYS A 3 1.59 1.37 -11.44
C LYS A 3 2.31 0.27 -10.70
N ALA A 4 1.68 -0.26 -9.65
CA ALA A 4 2.22 -1.34 -8.86
C ALA A 4 1.10 -2.28 -8.44
N LYS A 5 1.46 -3.54 -8.19
CA LYS A 5 0.52 -4.51 -7.64
C LYS A 5 0.35 -4.23 -6.15
N GLN A 6 -0.89 -4.06 -5.74
CA GLN A 6 -1.23 -3.92 -4.33
C GLN A 6 -1.83 -5.22 -3.83
N ILE A 7 -1.29 -5.73 -2.76
CA ILE A 7 -1.78 -6.95 -2.12
C ILE A 7 -2.55 -6.55 -0.88
N THR A 8 -3.79 -7.02 -0.77
CA THR A 8 -4.63 -6.77 0.39
C THR A 8 -4.81 -8.05 1.16
N ILE A 9 -4.43 -8.07 2.42
CA ILE A 9 -4.46 -9.22 3.31
C ILE A 9 -5.48 -8.97 4.40
N LYS A 10 -6.33 -9.96 4.67
CA LYS A 10 -7.22 -9.90 5.84
C LYS A 10 -6.45 -10.25 7.10
N VAL A 11 -6.68 -9.50 8.17
CA VAL A 11 -6.03 -9.74 9.44
C VAL A 11 -7.08 -9.78 10.56
N ALA A 12 -6.84 -10.64 11.54
CA ALA A 12 -7.71 -10.75 12.69
C ALA A 12 -7.50 -9.55 13.62
N ASP A 13 -8.55 -9.19 14.34
CA ASP A 13 -8.49 -8.10 15.33
C ASP A 13 -7.98 -8.64 16.65
N ARG A 14 -6.69 -8.89 16.74
CA ARG A 14 -6.04 -9.36 17.95
C ARG A 14 -4.55 -9.02 17.91
N PRO A 15 -3.90 -8.94 19.10
CA PRO A 15 -2.46 -8.66 19.13
C PRO A 15 -1.67 -9.70 18.32
N GLY A 16 -0.70 -9.24 17.56
CA GLY A 16 0.20 -10.12 16.79
C GLY A 16 -0.32 -10.53 15.42
N SER A 17 -1.57 -10.23 15.07
CA SER A 17 -2.11 -10.65 13.77
C SER A 17 -1.37 -10.06 12.59
N VAL A 18 -0.99 -8.79 12.69
CA VAL A 18 -0.22 -8.12 11.64
C VAL A 18 1.17 -8.76 11.53
N ALA A 19 1.81 -9.00 12.67
CA ALA A 19 3.14 -9.62 12.67
C ALA A 19 3.11 -11.01 12.04
N GLU A 20 2.06 -11.79 12.29
CA GLU A 20 1.90 -13.12 11.67
C GLU A 20 1.85 -13.02 10.14
N ALA A 21 1.07 -12.08 9.62
CA ALA A 21 0.95 -11.90 8.17
C ALA A 21 2.30 -11.50 7.56
N ILE A 22 2.99 -10.57 8.21
CA ILE A 22 4.26 -10.06 7.69
C ILE A 22 5.38 -11.12 7.81
N ARG A 23 5.30 -12.01 8.80
CA ARG A 23 6.33 -13.04 9.00
C ARG A 23 6.49 -13.93 7.76
N ALA A 24 5.39 -14.28 7.10
CA ALA A 24 5.45 -15.09 5.89
C ALA A 24 6.26 -14.39 4.79
N LEU A 25 6.05 -13.08 4.64
CA LEU A 25 6.76 -12.29 3.63
C LEU A 25 8.24 -12.15 3.98
N ALA A 26 8.55 -11.91 5.25
CA ALA A 26 9.92 -11.79 5.70
C ALA A 26 10.69 -13.09 5.50
N GLY A 27 10.06 -14.22 5.77
CA GLY A 27 10.67 -15.54 5.56
C GLY A 27 11.00 -15.80 4.10
N ALA A 28 10.27 -15.22 3.18
CA ALA A 28 10.52 -15.33 1.74
C ALA A 28 11.43 -14.22 1.22
N LYS A 29 11.95 -13.37 2.10
CA LYS A 29 12.83 -12.25 1.77
C LYS A 29 12.17 -11.23 0.84
N VAL A 30 10.87 -11.05 1.00
CA VAL A 30 10.10 -10.03 0.27
C VAL A 30 10.18 -8.73 1.06
N ASN A 31 10.57 -7.65 0.41
CA ASN A 31 10.66 -6.34 1.04
C ASN A 31 9.36 -5.57 0.85
N ILE A 32 8.85 -5.01 1.93
CA ILE A 32 7.62 -4.24 1.90
C ILE A 32 7.97 -2.77 1.67
N LEU A 33 7.44 -2.20 0.59
CA LEU A 33 7.73 -0.81 0.20
C LEU A 33 6.69 0.14 0.76
N SER A 34 5.47 -0.34 0.97
CA SER A 34 4.38 0.47 1.52
C SER A 34 3.43 -0.43 2.29
N ILE A 35 2.94 0.07 3.40
CA ILE A 35 1.96 -0.66 4.22
C ILE A 35 0.92 0.33 4.75
N LEU A 36 -0.33 -0.04 4.63
CA LEU A 36 -1.44 0.72 5.15
C LEU A 36 -2.46 -0.26 5.71
N GLY A 37 -2.91 -0.03 6.93
CA GLY A 37 -3.88 -0.92 7.54
C GLY A 37 -4.77 -0.17 8.50
N SER A 38 -5.92 -0.77 8.77
CA SER A 38 -6.90 -0.19 9.66
C SER A 38 -7.69 -1.30 10.33
N ASN A 39 -7.95 -1.13 11.61
CA ASN A 39 -8.81 -2.04 12.35
C ASN A 39 -10.23 -2.04 11.80
N ASP A 40 -10.69 -0.87 11.33
CA ASP A 40 -12.04 -0.73 10.78
C ASP A 40 -12.26 -1.60 9.55
N SER A 41 -11.26 -1.67 8.68
CA SER A 41 -11.37 -2.47 7.46
C SER A 41 -10.99 -3.93 7.69
N GLY A 42 -10.23 -4.21 8.74
CA GLY A 42 -9.71 -5.56 8.99
C GLY A 42 -8.73 -6.04 7.93
N THR A 43 -8.09 -5.12 7.22
CA THR A 43 -7.18 -5.46 6.12
C THR A 43 -5.88 -4.68 6.20
N LEU A 44 -4.85 -5.25 5.59
CA LEU A 44 -3.57 -4.58 5.32
C LEU A 44 -3.41 -4.47 3.83
N GLN A 45 -3.01 -3.29 3.37
CA GLN A 45 -2.68 -3.05 1.97
C GLN A 45 -1.18 -2.89 1.84
N LEU A 46 -0.57 -3.70 0.98
CA LEU A 46 0.87 -3.77 0.85
C LEU A 46 1.32 -3.55 -0.59
N ILE A 47 2.41 -2.82 -0.74
CA ILE A 47 3.17 -2.79 -1.99
C ILE A 47 4.51 -3.44 -1.66
N VAL A 48 4.92 -4.42 -2.45
CA VAL A 48 6.14 -5.19 -2.20
C VAL A 48 7.05 -5.14 -3.42
N ASP A 49 8.34 -5.43 -3.22
CA ASP A 49 9.31 -5.43 -4.31
C ASP A 49 9.19 -6.66 -5.20
N ASN A 50 8.60 -7.75 -4.69
CA ASN A 50 8.47 -9.00 -5.43
C ASN A 50 7.07 -9.57 -5.23
N PRO A 51 6.08 -9.10 -6.02
CA PRO A 51 4.70 -9.58 -5.86
C PRO A 51 4.53 -11.08 -6.07
N ARG A 52 5.26 -11.68 -7.00
CA ARG A 52 5.18 -13.12 -7.25
C ARG A 52 5.65 -13.91 -6.04
N GLY A 53 6.79 -13.52 -5.45
CA GLY A 53 7.30 -14.17 -4.25
C GLY A 53 6.39 -13.97 -3.06
N ALA A 54 5.78 -12.79 -2.95
CA ALA A 54 4.83 -12.50 -1.88
C ALA A 54 3.60 -13.40 -1.96
N LYS A 55 3.01 -13.53 -3.14
CA LYS A 55 1.83 -14.39 -3.33
C LYS A 55 2.15 -15.84 -2.99
N LYS A 56 3.30 -16.33 -3.43
CA LYS A 56 3.73 -17.70 -3.15
C LYS A 56 3.88 -17.92 -1.64
N ALA A 57 4.49 -16.97 -0.94
CA ALA A 57 4.67 -17.04 0.50
C ALA A 57 3.35 -17.03 1.25
N LEU A 58 2.42 -16.17 0.83
CA LEU A 58 1.10 -16.07 1.45
C LEU A 58 0.28 -17.33 1.21
N ASP A 59 0.35 -17.89 0.00
CA ASP A 59 -0.32 -19.16 -0.31
C ASP A 59 0.20 -20.28 0.58
N SER A 60 1.52 -20.36 0.74
CA SER A 60 2.14 -21.39 1.59
C SER A 60 1.76 -21.27 3.06
N ALA A 61 1.51 -20.04 3.50
CA ALA A 61 1.11 -19.77 4.89
C ALA A 61 -0.41 -19.79 5.10
N ASN A 62 -1.18 -20.08 4.05
CA ASN A 62 -2.64 -20.10 4.08
C ASN A 62 -3.24 -18.74 4.47
N VAL A 63 -2.59 -17.67 4.05
CA VAL A 63 -3.08 -16.30 4.28
C VAL A 63 -3.90 -15.87 3.06
N GLN A 64 -5.14 -15.46 3.30
CA GLN A 64 -6.01 -14.98 2.23
C GLN A 64 -5.60 -13.57 1.81
N TYR A 65 -5.60 -13.34 0.51
CA TYR A 65 -5.27 -12.03 -0.05
C TYR A 65 -6.00 -11.80 -1.36
N THR A 66 -6.06 -10.54 -1.77
CA THR A 66 -6.52 -10.15 -3.10
C THR A 66 -5.49 -9.23 -3.71
N GLU A 67 -5.53 -9.10 -5.04
CA GLU A 67 -4.64 -8.20 -5.78
C GLU A 67 -5.44 -7.09 -6.44
N SER A 68 -4.84 -5.92 -6.51
CA SER A 68 -5.36 -4.79 -7.29
C SER A 68 -4.18 -4.00 -7.82
N THR A 69 -4.46 -3.00 -8.64
CA THR A 69 -3.42 -2.12 -9.15
C THR A 69 -3.51 -0.79 -8.43
N ALA A 70 -2.38 -0.30 -7.95
CA ALA A 70 -2.27 1.01 -7.30
C ALA A 70 -1.35 1.90 -8.11
N GLU A 71 -1.50 3.20 -7.93
CA GLU A 71 -0.57 4.19 -8.44
C GLU A 71 0.37 4.60 -7.32
N VAL A 72 1.67 4.61 -7.61
CA VAL A 72 2.70 5.06 -6.66
C VAL A 72 3.34 6.30 -7.26
N ILE A 73 3.38 7.38 -6.49
CA ILE A 73 3.92 8.65 -6.98
C ILE A 73 4.81 9.28 -5.92
N GLU A 74 5.86 9.94 -6.38
CA GLU A 74 6.68 10.78 -5.52
C GLU A 74 6.32 12.24 -5.72
N LEU A 75 6.18 12.97 -4.62
CA LEU A 75 5.87 14.39 -4.61
C LEU A 75 6.95 15.13 -3.84
N PRO A 76 7.20 16.42 -4.17
CA PRO A 76 8.07 17.22 -3.31
C PRO A 76 7.51 17.26 -1.89
N ASN A 77 8.38 17.11 -0.89
CA ASN A 77 7.98 17.12 0.51
C ASN A 77 7.88 18.55 1.00
N ARG A 78 6.79 19.22 0.65
CA ARG A 78 6.55 20.62 1.06
C ARG A 78 5.05 20.93 1.03
N PRO A 79 4.64 21.98 1.77
CA PRO A 79 3.22 22.34 1.82
C PRO A 79 2.63 22.56 0.44
N GLY A 80 1.42 22.06 0.23
CA GLY A 80 0.69 22.26 -1.01
C GLY A 80 0.93 21.24 -2.10
N SER A 81 2.02 20.46 -2.01
CA SER A 81 2.33 19.45 -3.04
C SER A 81 1.23 18.42 -3.19
N LEU A 82 0.74 17.89 -2.08
CA LEU A 82 -0.32 16.90 -2.10
C LEU A 82 -1.62 17.48 -2.64
N LEU A 83 -1.99 18.67 -2.19
CA LEU A 83 -3.20 19.33 -2.67
C LEU A 83 -3.18 19.53 -4.18
N LYS A 84 -2.07 20.00 -4.71
CA LYS A 84 -1.93 20.23 -6.14
C LYS A 84 -2.12 18.95 -6.94
N TYR A 85 -1.56 17.84 -6.45
CA TYR A 85 -1.72 16.55 -7.09
C TYR A 85 -3.16 16.07 -7.04
N LEU A 86 -3.81 16.18 -5.88
CA LEU A 86 -5.20 15.76 -5.71
C LEU A 86 -6.16 16.57 -6.57
N GLU A 87 -5.91 17.87 -6.72
CA GLU A 87 -6.71 18.71 -7.61
C GLU A 87 -6.59 18.26 -9.06
N LYS A 88 -5.40 17.84 -9.45
CA LYS A 88 -5.16 17.30 -10.79
C LYS A 88 -5.97 16.02 -11.02
N LEU A 89 -6.00 15.11 -10.03
CA LEU A 89 -6.79 13.89 -10.12
C LEU A 89 -8.29 14.22 -10.21
N ALA A 90 -8.74 15.14 -9.38
CA ALA A 90 -10.14 15.57 -9.40
C ALA A 90 -10.54 16.16 -10.76
N GLY A 91 -9.64 16.94 -11.34
CA GLY A 91 -9.86 17.52 -12.68
C GLY A 91 -9.99 16.47 -13.77
N LYS A 92 -9.43 15.28 -13.55
CA LYS A 92 -9.56 14.15 -14.48
C LYS A 92 -10.77 13.27 -14.17
N GLY A 93 -11.57 13.63 -13.17
CA GLY A 93 -12.74 12.85 -12.79
C GLY A 93 -12.41 11.58 -12.03
N ILE A 94 -11.21 11.49 -11.46
CA ILE A 94 -10.79 10.30 -10.72
C ILE A 94 -11.34 10.37 -9.30
N ASN A 95 -12.07 9.33 -8.91
CA ASN A 95 -12.58 9.18 -7.56
C ASN A 95 -11.72 8.16 -6.83
N LEU A 96 -11.10 8.59 -5.74
CA LEU A 96 -10.19 7.74 -4.99
C LEU A 96 -10.95 6.72 -4.16
N GLN A 97 -10.50 5.48 -4.19
CA GLN A 97 -10.98 4.43 -3.30
C GLN A 97 -10.10 4.36 -2.05
N SER A 98 -8.80 4.50 -2.22
CA SER A 98 -7.86 4.51 -1.12
C SER A 98 -6.72 5.45 -1.43
N ILE A 99 -6.14 6.01 -0.39
CA ILE A 99 -4.95 6.82 -0.50
C ILE A 99 -4.16 6.71 0.79
N GLY A 100 -2.85 6.58 0.65
CA GLY A 100 -1.94 6.59 1.77
C GLY A 100 -0.65 7.23 1.34
N GLY A 101 0.09 7.75 2.29
CA GLY A 101 1.35 8.38 1.96
C GLY A 101 2.24 8.51 3.16
N ASN A 102 3.50 8.74 2.90
CA ASN A 102 4.48 8.83 3.97
C ASN A 102 5.69 9.62 3.53
N THR A 103 6.29 10.30 4.50
CA THR A 103 7.56 10.98 4.34
C THR A 103 8.18 11.18 5.71
N SER A 104 9.40 11.64 5.75
CA SER A 104 10.03 12.07 7.00
C SER A 104 10.33 13.57 6.91
N LYS A 105 10.48 14.19 8.06
CA LYS A 105 10.66 15.65 8.15
C LYS A 105 11.83 16.15 7.29
N LYS A 106 12.92 15.36 7.22
CA LYS A 106 14.13 15.76 6.49
C LYS A 106 14.18 15.24 5.05
N ALA A 107 13.20 14.43 4.64
CA ALA A 107 13.18 13.90 3.29
C ALA A 107 12.79 14.99 2.29
N THR A 108 13.36 14.92 1.08
CA THR A 108 13.02 15.84 0.00
C THR A 108 11.79 15.39 -0.77
N LYS A 109 11.43 14.13 -0.67
CA LYS A 109 10.30 13.54 -1.38
C LYS A 109 9.34 12.85 -0.41
N ALA A 110 8.07 12.87 -0.76
CA ALA A 110 7.02 12.08 -0.13
C ALA A 110 6.53 11.04 -1.12
N VAL A 111 6.13 9.88 -0.62
CA VAL A 111 5.57 8.81 -1.46
C VAL A 111 4.09 8.72 -1.17
N VAL A 112 3.28 8.69 -2.22
CA VAL A 112 1.82 8.55 -2.12
C VAL A 112 1.39 7.35 -2.94
N VAL A 113 0.52 6.52 -2.37
CA VAL A 113 -0.04 5.34 -3.02
C VAL A 113 -1.55 5.50 -3.03
N TRP A 114 -2.18 5.35 -4.20
CA TRP A 114 -3.62 5.49 -4.27
C TRP A 114 -4.23 4.49 -5.25
N THR A 115 -5.51 4.21 -5.03
CA THR A 115 -6.31 3.40 -5.94
C THR A 115 -7.58 4.18 -6.27
N SER A 116 -8.13 3.92 -7.45
CA SER A 116 -9.35 4.59 -7.88
C SER A 116 -10.54 3.64 -7.83
N GLN A 117 -11.71 4.21 -7.63
CA GLN A 117 -12.96 3.48 -7.80
C GLN A 117 -13.24 3.32 -9.29
N LYS A 118 -13.75 2.19 -9.64
CA LYS A 118 -14.18 1.91 -11.00
C LYS A 118 -15.66 2.19 -11.15
#